data_8cec400c097136bac396796e3ef99d0d
#
_entry.id   8cec400c097136bac396796e3ef99d0d
#
_cell.length_a   1.000
_cell.length_b   1.000
_cell.length_c   1.000
_cell.angle_alpha   90.00
_cell.angle_beta   90.00
_cell.angle_gamma   90.00
#
_symmetry.space_group_name_H-M   'P 1'
#
loop_
_entity.id
_entity.type
_entity.pdbx_description
1 polymer ?
#
loop_
_entity_poly.entity_id
_entity_poly.type
_entity_poly.pdbx_seq_one_letter_code
_entity_poly.pdbx_strand_id
1 'polypeptide(L)'
;MKKFINKYFVGACILGLSLTATSCSEDYLDTLPTSGVGAGEALGTTENAAKVINGIADIMKTQHGYFGQGFCGENNIISQYENYCSQDYLYNIYASGWSVIMNQQYHDRTSSIYCAYAWYYYYTIIGNANTLIANIDNATGSEEEKAFIKAQALTYRAYGYEKLLHYYAVRWKDSNNGSADGVVLRLDETTGDIPMSSQLEVYNQIYKDCQDAITLYEQSGMDREASDVWLPNKNVAHAVYARAALNREDYSTALAQAKLARVGYPLMSNAEYAAGFATPTCEWIMGSYGGSDENMWYYTYGTQFACNGYYGSTQQNGAGALSRELAAKIPNEDFRKSLFLTEDKFEGDLYDGTKMNMTYAFFVEDNLVAAAEKYVSEHTPSGFSGAYEAGYYWLGGHLKFWVFDTPGVSYLPFIRSSEMVLIEAEANYFLGKEADAIASLVELNATSGRNPNYTCDKSGNDLFEEIVAYRGFELWGEGFQWSDFKRWKRPSVRTIISKGGSAHSAIALTINPEDALEWTWQIPLNESD
;
A
#
# COMPACT_ATOMS: atom_id res chain seq x y z
N MET A 1 -44.46 -56.78 -21.25
CA MET A 1 -45.08 -55.58 -21.85
C MET A 1 -44.38 -54.23 -21.47
N LYS A 2 -43.21 -54.23 -20.83
CA LYS A 2 -42.48 -53.00 -20.48
C LYS A 2 -41.18 -52.74 -21.28
N LYS A 3 -40.89 -53.54 -22.30
CA LYS A 3 -39.66 -53.40 -23.10
C LYS A 3 -39.87 -52.87 -24.52
N PHE A 4 -41.13 -52.64 -24.95
CA PHE A 4 -41.46 -52.21 -26.32
C PHE A 4 -41.79 -50.72 -26.45
N ILE A 5 -41.98 -49.98 -25.32
CA ILE A 5 -42.40 -48.57 -25.36
C ILE A 5 -41.19 -47.64 -25.46
N ASN A 6 -39.98 -48.06 -25.04
CA ASN A 6 -38.79 -47.19 -25.03
C ASN A 6 -38.04 -47.05 -26.37
N LYS A 7 -38.40 -47.89 -27.40
CA LYS A 7 -37.71 -47.80 -28.71
C LYS A 7 -38.34 -46.81 -29.69
N TYR A 8 -39.57 -46.44 -29.47
CA TYR A 8 -40.30 -45.52 -30.37
C TYR A 8 -40.21 -44.04 -29.83
N PHE A 9 -39.92 -43.84 -28.54
CA PHE A 9 -39.80 -42.52 -27.99
C PHE A 9 -38.42 -41.87 -28.27
N VAL A 10 -37.40 -42.67 -28.45
CA VAL A 10 -36.04 -42.19 -28.81
C VAL A 10 -35.96 -41.83 -30.30
N GLY A 11 -36.72 -42.50 -31.15
CA GLY A 11 -36.81 -42.19 -32.59
C GLY A 11 -37.53 -40.87 -32.88
N ALA A 12 -38.55 -40.53 -32.10
CA ALA A 12 -39.29 -39.28 -32.26
C ALA A 12 -38.58 -38.03 -31.79
N CYS A 13 -37.69 -38.18 -30.79
CA CYS A 13 -36.86 -37.06 -30.33
C CYS A 13 -35.69 -36.74 -31.26
N ILE A 14 -35.19 -37.70 -32.05
CA ILE A 14 -34.10 -37.48 -33.01
C ILE A 14 -34.60 -36.86 -34.33
N LEU A 15 -35.85 -37.11 -34.74
CA LEU A 15 -36.44 -36.45 -35.90
C LEU A 15 -37.00 -35.05 -35.62
N GLY A 16 -37.22 -34.69 -34.36
CA GLY A 16 -37.64 -33.33 -33.95
C GLY A 16 -36.54 -32.32 -33.83
N LEU A 17 -35.26 -32.75 -33.75
CA LEU A 17 -34.09 -31.89 -33.57
C LEU A 17 -33.40 -31.45 -34.87
N SER A 18 -33.88 -31.94 -36.03
CA SER A 18 -33.26 -31.65 -37.32
C SER A 18 -33.98 -30.57 -38.16
N LEU A 19 -34.96 -29.85 -37.60
CA LEU A 19 -35.75 -28.86 -38.33
C LEU A 19 -35.75 -27.43 -37.73
N THR A 20 -34.85 -27.15 -36.78
CA THR A 20 -34.69 -25.78 -36.26
C THR A 20 -33.26 -25.26 -36.37
N ALA A 21 -32.55 -25.60 -37.43
CA ALA A 21 -31.38 -24.84 -37.84
C ALA A 21 -31.83 -23.69 -38.75
N THR A 22 -32.58 -22.74 -38.19
CA THR A 22 -32.69 -21.42 -38.80
C THR A 22 -31.41 -20.70 -38.45
N SER A 23 -30.64 -20.38 -39.50
CA SER A 23 -29.49 -19.48 -39.51
C SER A 23 -29.70 -18.30 -38.53
N CYS A 24 -28.85 -18.22 -37.49
CA CYS A 24 -28.67 -16.96 -36.78
C CYS A 24 -28.17 -15.94 -37.81
N SER A 25 -28.94 -14.90 -38.08
CA SER A 25 -28.47 -13.76 -38.83
C SER A 25 -27.30 -13.11 -38.07
N GLU A 26 -26.34 -12.54 -38.76
CA GLU A 26 -25.18 -11.80 -38.19
C GLU A 26 -25.60 -10.71 -37.19
N ASP A 27 -26.84 -10.20 -37.29
CA ASP A 27 -27.43 -9.23 -36.37
C ASP A 27 -27.61 -9.72 -34.92
N TYR A 28 -27.52 -11.03 -34.65
CA TYR A 28 -27.59 -11.55 -33.25
C TYR A 28 -26.26 -11.43 -32.51
N LEU A 29 -25.19 -11.22 -33.23
CA LEU A 29 -23.84 -11.01 -32.64
C LEU A 29 -23.58 -9.54 -32.28
N ASP A 30 -24.40 -8.63 -32.80
CA ASP A 30 -24.31 -7.17 -32.53
C ASP A 30 -25.22 -6.68 -31.39
N THR A 31 -25.95 -7.59 -30.73
CA THR A 31 -26.69 -7.21 -29.54
C THR A 31 -25.73 -7.06 -28.35
N LEU A 32 -25.55 -5.83 -27.90
CA LEU A 32 -24.91 -5.53 -26.63
C LEU A 32 -25.53 -6.42 -25.53
N PRO A 33 -24.72 -7.02 -24.64
CA PRO A 33 -25.26 -7.83 -23.55
C PRO A 33 -26.31 -7.01 -22.80
N THR A 34 -27.52 -7.53 -22.66
CA THR A 34 -28.61 -6.87 -21.92
C THR A 34 -28.30 -6.67 -20.43
N SER A 35 -27.14 -7.15 -19.95
CA SER A 35 -26.62 -7.04 -18.59
C SER A 35 -25.39 -6.15 -18.45
N GLY A 36 -24.96 -5.48 -19.53
CA GLY A 36 -23.81 -4.57 -19.49
C GLY A 36 -24.03 -3.36 -20.39
N VAL A 37 -23.80 -2.17 -19.86
CA VAL A 37 -23.71 -0.93 -20.65
C VAL A 37 -22.37 -0.96 -21.37
N GLY A 38 -22.34 -0.76 -22.70
CA GLY A 38 -21.08 -0.66 -23.44
C GLY A 38 -20.21 0.49 -22.93
N ALA A 39 -18.88 0.37 -22.96
CA ALA A 39 -17.97 1.38 -22.43
C ALA A 39 -18.26 2.81 -22.96
N GLY A 40 -18.58 2.95 -24.26
CA GLY A 40 -18.94 4.23 -24.85
C GLY A 40 -20.26 4.82 -24.33
N GLU A 41 -21.22 3.98 -23.94
CA GLU A 41 -22.49 4.42 -23.36
C GLU A 41 -22.32 4.70 -21.85
N ALA A 42 -21.54 3.89 -21.16
CA ALA A 42 -21.18 4.09 -19.74
C ALA A 42 -20.44 5.42 -19.53
N LEU A 43 -19.61 5.83 -20.48
CA LEU A 43 -18.79 7.05 -20.43
C LEU A 43 -19.37 8.21 -21.24
N GLY A 44 -20.63 8.13 -21.68
CA GLY A 44 -21.25 9.15 -22.54
C GLY A 44 -21.44 10.52 -21.89
N THR A 45 -21.27 10.64 -20.56
CA THR A 45 -21.35 11.90 -19.82
C THR A 45 -20.23 12.02 -18.78
N THR A 46 -19.85 13.25 -18.44
CA THR A 46 -18.88 13.50 -17.35
C THR A 46 -19.36 12.99 -16.00
N GLU A 47 -20.67 13.01 -15.72
CA GLU A 47 -21.25 12.42 -14.52
C GLU A 47 -20.99 10.90 -14.44
N ASN A 48 -21.18 10.19 -15.54
CA ASN A 48 -20.93 8.75 -15.56
C ASN A 48 -19.43 8.44 -15.50
N ALA A 49 -18.59 9.20 -16.16
CA ALA A 49 -17.15 9.08 -16.10
C ALA A 49 -16.61 9.30 -14.67
N ALA A 50 -17.17 10.27 -13.93
CA ALA A 50 -16.84 10.47 -12.53
C ALA A 50 -17.20 9.25 -11.64
N LYS A 51 -18.28 8.53 -11.97
CA LYS A 51 -18.61 7.26 -11.28
C LYS A 51 -17.55 6.17 -11.50
N VAL A 52 -16.94 6.14 -12.69
CA VAL A 52 -15.82 5.20 -12.95
C VAL A 52 -14.57 5.59 -12.16
N ILE A 53 -14.28 6.88 -11.99
CA ILE A 53 -13.22 7.36 -11.09
C ILE A 53 -13.46 6.88 -9.65
N ASN A 54 -14.70 7.00 -9.14
CA ASN A 54 -15.07 6.46 -7.82
C ASN A 54 -14.92 4.92 -7.77
N GLY A 55 -15.25 4.23 -8.87
CA GLY A 55 -15.05 2.78 -8.99
C GLY A 55 -13.57 2.37 -8.90
N ILE A 56 -12.64 3.17 -9.41
CA ILE A 56 -11.20 2.93 -9.23
C ILE A 56 -10.82 3.09 -7.75
N ALA A 57 -11.31 4.13 -7.08
CA ALA A 57 -11.08 4.32 -5.65
C ALA A 57 -11.63 3.15 -4.80
N ASP A 58 -12.78 2.60 -5.20
CA ASP A 58 -13.39 1.42 -4.58
C ASP A 58 -12.50 0.17 -4.77
N ILE A 59 -11.98 -0.07 -5.98
CA ILE A 59 -11.02 -1.16 -6.26
C ILE A 59 -9.80 -1.07 -5.32
N MET A 60 -9.35 0.12 -4.95
CA MET A 60 -8.19 0.30 -4.07
C MET A 60 -8.43 -0.14 -2.63
N LYS A 61 -9.66 -0.42 -2.24
CA LYS A 61 -10.03 -0.85 -0.89
C LYS A 61 -10.72 -2.21 -0.84
N THR A 62 -11.51 -2.55 -1.83
CA THR A 62 -12.37 -3.74 -1.82
C THR A 62 -11.63 -5.01 -2.22
N GLN A 63 -12.29 -6.15 -2.03
CA GLN A 63 -11.78 -7.44 -2.44
C GLN A 63 -11.64 -7.52 -3.95
N HIS A 64 -10.47 -7.94 -4.41
CA HIS A 64 -10.24 -8.17 -5.82
C HIS A 64 -11.00 -9.43 -6.28
N GLY A 65 -11.97 -9.27 -7.15
CA GLY A 65 -12.90 -10.35 -7.54
C GLY A 65 -12.24 -11.61 -8.10
N TYR A 66 -11.13 -11.48 -8.82
CA TYR A 66 -10.39 -12.60 -9.38
C TYR A 66 -9.68 -13.45 -8.30
N PHE A 67 -9.12 -12.82 -7.27
CA PHE A 67 -8.38 -13.52 -6.22
C PHE A 67 -9.27 -13.97 -5.06
N GLY A 68 -10.41 -13.34 -4.90
CA GLY A 68 -11.36 -13.68 -3.84
C GLY A 68 -10.90 -13.24 -2.45
N GLN A 69 -11.26 -14.01 -1.44
CA GLN A 69 -11.01 -13.68 -0.05
C GLN A 69 -9.51 -13.56 0.26
N GLY A 70 -9.11 -12.50 0.91
CA GLY A 70 -7.74 -12.27 1.36
C GLY A 70 -6.93 -11.30 0.49
N PHE A 71 -7.54 -10.73 -0.56
CA PHE A 71 -6.89 -9.78 -1.45
C PHE A 71 -7.77 -8.54 -1.62
N CYS A 72 -7.49 -7.51 -0.84
CA CYS A 72 -8.31 -6.31 -0.68
C CYS A 72 -7.50 -5.04 -1.01
N GLY A 73 -7.41 -4.66 -2.26
CA GLY A 73 -6.81 -3.41 -2.72
C GLY A 73 -5.42 -3.14 -2.11
N GLU A 74 -5.15 -1.90 -1.81
CA GLU A 74 -3.88 -1.45 -1.19
C GLU A 74 -3.63 -2.06 0.21
N ASN A 75 -4.68 -2.51 0.92
CA ASN A 75 -4.50 -3.17 2.21
C ASN A 75 -3.49 -4.31 2.14
N ASN A 76 -3.62 -5.17 1.11
CA ASN A 76 -2.74 -6.32 0.94
C ASN A 76 -1.40 -5.97 0.30
N ILE A 77 -1.33 -4.88 -0.43
CA ILE A 77 -0.04 -4.33 -0.88
C ILE A 77 0.78 -3.88 0.33
N ILE A 78 0.20 -3.02 1.18
CA ILE A 78 0.86 -2.52 2.38
C ILE A 78 1.26 -3.65 3.32
N SER A 79 0.37 -4.64 3.50
CA SER A 79 0.66 -5.75 4.40
C SER A 79 1.64 -6.76 3.83
N GLN A 80 1.32 -7.36 2.69
CA GLN A 80 2.00 -8.56 2.19
C GLN A 80 3.26 -8.23 1.39
N TYR A 81 3.26 -7.11 0.66
CA TYR A 81 4.42 -6.76 -0.18
C TYR A 81 5.42 -5.87 0.55
N GLU A 82 4.99 -5.13 1.57
CA GLU A 82 5.82 -4.20 2.30
C GLU A 82 6.05 -4.63 3.75
N ASN A 83 5.03 -4.51 4.61
CA ASN A 83 5.21 -4.68 6.05
C ASN A 83 5.73 -6.07 6.42
N TYR A 84 5.14 -7.15 5.91
CA TYR A 84 5.57 -8.52 6.21
C TYR A 84 6.96 -8.84 5.68
N CYS A 85 7.36 -8.21 4.57
CA CYS A 85 8.68 -8.37 4.00
C CYS A 85 9.73 -7.47 4.66
N SER A 86 9.33 -6.49 5.47
CA SER A 86 10.22 -5.51 6.07
C SER A 86 11.00 -6.05 7.26
N GLN A 87 12.07 -5.35 7.64
CA GLN A 87 12.91 -5.68 8.79
C GLN A 87 12.23 -5.31 10.11
N ASP A 88 11.61 -4.13 10.18
CA ASP A 88 11.23 -3.49 11.43
C ASP A 88 9.74 -3.62 11.76
N TYR A 89 8.99 -4.35 10.94
CA TYR A 89 7.64 -4.78 11.22
C TYR A 89 7.65 -6.26 11.61
N LEU A 90 7.42 -6.54 12.87
CA LEU A 90 7.41 -7.91 13.40
C LEU A 90 5.97 -8.36 13.56
N TYR A 91 5.71 -9.58 13.19
CA TYR A 91 4.41 -10.20 13.36
C TYR A 91 4.55 -11.52 14.11
N ASN A 92 3.50 -11.91 14.81
CA ASN A 92 3.54 -13.15 15.58
C ASN A 92 3.52 -14.35 14.67
N ILE A 93 4.36 -15.33 14.93
CA ILE A 93 4.42 -16.60 14.22
C ILE A 93 3.08 -17.35 14.17
N TYR A 94 2.22 -17.17 15.18
CA TYR A 94 0.88 -17.77 15.19
C TYR A 94 -0.12 -17.07 14.28
N ALA A 95 0.26 -15.99 13.63
CA ALA A 95 -0.51 -15.39 12.55
C ALA A 95 -0.55 -16.28 11.32
N SER A 96 -1.04 -17.45 11.50
CA SER A 96 -1.46 -18.48 10.58
C SER A 96 -1.02 -18.30 9.11
N GLY A 97 0.09 -18.89 8.72
CA GLY A 97 0.48 -18.96 7.32
C GLY A 97 1.23 -17.75 6.76
N TRP A 98 1.20 -16.58 7.40
CA TRP A 98 1.92 -15.40 6.93
C TRP A 98 3.45 -15.52 7.05
N SER A 99 3.96 -16.45 7.85
CA SER A 99 5.40 -16.71 7.96
C SER A 99 6.07 -17.02 6.63
N VAL A 100 5.35 -17.60 5.68
CA VAL A 100 5.86 -17.89 4.33
C VAL A 100 6.10 -16.62 3.51
N ILE A 101 5.27 -15.58 3.72
CA ILE A 101 5.46 -14.26 3.11
C ILE A 101 6.54 -13.49 3.85
N MET A 102 6.51 -13.50 5.18
CA MET A 102 7.51 -12.85 6.03
C MET A 102 8.92 -13.37 5.74
N ASN A 103 9.05 -14.67 5.46
CA ASN A 103 10.31 -15.30 5.07
C ASN A 103 10.57 -15.26 3.57
N GLN A 104 9.79 -14.48 2.84
CA GLN A 104 9.95 -14.24 1.41
C GLN A 104 10.01 -15.53 0.56
N GLN A 105 9.19 -16.52 0.89
CA GLN A 105 9.19 -17.82 0.22
C GLN A 105 8.37 -17.86 -1.07
N TYR A 106 7.66 -16.79 -1.38
CA TYR A 106 6.72 -16.75 -2.51
C TYR A 106 7.06 -15.72 -3.58
N HIS A 107 8.05 -14.85 -3.41
CA HIS A 107 8.32 -13.86 -4.41
C HIS A 107 8.93 -14.43 -5.71
N ASP A 108 9.63 -15.57 -5.64
CA ASP A 108 10.24 -16.27 -6.76
C ASP A 108 9.33 -17.34 -7.41
N ARG A 109 8.10 -17.51 -6.90
CA ARG A 109 7.17 -18.52 -7.38
C ARG A 109 6.15 -17.92 -8.33
N THR A 110 6.44 -17.94 -9.62
CA THR A 110 5.60 -17.37 -10.69
C THR A 110 4.17 -17.91 -10.71
N SER A 111 3.92 -19.13 -10.22
CA SER A 111 2.57 -19.71 -10.06
C SER A 111 1.87 -19.31 -8.76
N SER A 112 2.52 -18.53 -7.90
CA SER A 112 1.93 -18.10 -6.63
C SER A 112 0.91 -16.99 -6.85
N ILE A 113 -0.24 -17.11 -6.17
CA ILE A 113 -1.24 -16.04 -6.11
C ILE A 113 -0.64 -14.73 -5.53
N TYR A 114 0.39 -14.85 -4.68
CA TYR A 114 1.09 -13.68 -4.10
C TYR A 114 2.01 -13.00 -5.11
N CYS A 115 2.58 -13.71 -6.08
CA CYS A 115 3.26 -13.06 -7.20
C CYS A 115 2.27 -12.38 -8.15
N ALA A 116 1.10 -12.97 -8.32
CA ALA A 116 0.11 -12.51 -9.28
C ALA A 116 -0.71 -11.29 -8.80
N TYR A 117 -0.95 -11.17 -7.49
CA TYR A 117 -1.93 -10.21 -6.99
C TYR A 117 -1.61 -8.76 -7.35
N ALA A 118 -0.44 -8.23 -7.01
CA ALA A 118 -0.08 -6.84 -7.30
C ALA A 118 -0.07 -6.57 -8.81
N TRP A 119 0.37 -7.55 -9.63
CA TRP A 119 0.34 -7.43 -11.08
C TRP A 119 -1.08 -7.17 -11.60
N TYR A 120 -2.01 -8.10 -11.36
CA TYR A 120 -3.38 -7.97 -11.85
C TYR A 120 -4.12 -6.80 -11.20
N TYR A 121 -3.86 -6.53 -9.93
CA TYR A 121 -4.47 -5.43 -9.21
C TYR A 121 -4.14 -4.08 -9.85
N TYR A 122 -2.86 -3.79 -10.08
CA TYR A 122 -2.47 -2.52 -10.70
C TYR A 122 -2.84 -2.44 -12.17
N TYR A 123 -2.79 -3.54 -12.93
CA TYR A 123 -3.29 -3.54 -14.30
C TYR A 123 -4.81 -3.38 -14.38
N THR A 124 -5.57 -3.76 -13.36
CA THR A 124 -7.00 -3.44 -13.28
C THR A 124 -7.22 -1.93 -13.13
N ILE A 125 -6.45 -1.26 -12.29
CA ILE A 125 -6.48 0.22 -12.16
C ILE A 125 -6.08 0.88 -13.49
N ILE A 126 -4.98 0.45 -14.09
CA ILE A 126 -4.47 0.96 -15.37
C ILE A 126 -5.50 0.78 -16.50
N GLY A 127 -6.14 -0.38 -16.59
CA GLY A 127 -7.15 -0.66 -17.61
C GLY A 127 -8.36 0.26 -17.50
N ASN A 128 -8.89 0.45 -16.29
CA ASN A 128 -9.99 1.41 -16.05
C ASN A 128 -9.57 2.85 -16.38
N ALA A 129 -8.34 3.24 -16.02
CA ALA A 129 -7.80 4.55 -16.35
C ALA A 129 -7.65 4.73 -17.88
N ASN A 130 -7.15 3.72 -18.61
CA ASN A 130 -7.05 3.76 -20.06
C ASN A 130 -8.39 3.97 -20.74
N THR A 131 -9.43 3.25 -20.27
CA THR A 131 -10.80 3.39 -20.78
C THR A 131 -11.32 4.82 -20.59
N LEU A 132 -11.09 5.42 -19.42
CA LEU A 132 -11.45 6.84 -19.20
C LEU A 132 -10.67 7.78 -20.12
N ILE A 133 -9.36 7.63 -20.21
CA ILE A 133 -8.50 8.50 -21.03
C ILE A 133 -8.91 8.45 -22.50
N ALA A 134 -9.26 7.27 -23.03
CA ALA A 134 -9.65 7.08 -24.42
C ALA A 134 -11.01 7.70 -24.76
N ASN A 135 -11.94 7.76 -23.82
CA ASN A 135 -13.34 8.08 -24.11
C ASN A 135 -13.81 9.45 -23.58
N ILE A 136 -13.15 10.03 -22.59
CA ILE A 136 -13.64 11.23 -21.87
C ILE A 136 -13.78 12.46 -22.77
N ASP A 137 -12.94 12.62 -23.78
CA ASP A 137 -12.99 13.77 -24.68
C ASP A 137 -14.29 13.81 -25.51
N ASN A 138 -14.94 12.65 -25.69
CA ASN A 138 -16.21 12.50 -26.39
C ASN A 138 -17.44 12.58 -25.47
N ALA A 139 -17.25 12.62 -24.15
CA ALA A 139 -18.35 12.68 -23.20
C ALA A 139 -19.10 14.02 -23.28
N THR A 140 -20.38 13.99 -22.96
CA THR A 140 -21.18 15.20 -22.76
C THR A 140 -20.89 15.78 -21.38
N GLY A 141 -20.51 17.06 -21.32
CA GLY A 141 -20.17 17.78 -20.10
C GLY A 141 -19.29 18.99 -20.42
N SER A 142 -18.89 19.75 -19.41
CA SER A 142 -18.00 20.89 -19.61
C SER A 142 -16.56 20.46 -19.90
N GLU A 143 -15.77 21.30 -20.55
CA GLU A 143 -14.37 21.01 -20.84
C GLU A 143 -13.54 20.95 -19.54
N GLU A 144 -13.93 21.73 -18.54
CA GLU A 144 -13.34 21.73 -17.20
C GLU A 144 -13.54 20.36 -16.51
N GLU A 145 -14.76 19.82 -16.54
CA GLU A 145 -15.06 18.49 -16.00
C GLU A 145 -14.28 17.38 -16.74
N LYS A 146 -14.26 17.43 -18.07
CA LYS A 146 -13.49 16.46 -18.89
C LYS A 146 -12.02 16.50 -18.53
N ALA A 147 -11.43 17.70 -18.44
CA ALA A 147 -10.02 17.89 -18.10
C ALA A 147 -9.74 17.36 -16.68
N PHE A 148 -10.61 17.63 -15.72
CA PHE A 148 -10.45 17.14 -14.33
C PHE A 148 -10.48 15.60 -14.24
N ILE A 149 -11.48 14.97 -14.87
CA ILE A 149 -11.62 13.50 -14.88
C ILE A 149 -10.44 12.84 -15.61
N LYS A 150 -10.00 13.42 -16.75
CA LYS A 150 -8.82 12.92 -17.49
C LYS A 150 -7.57 13.01 -16.65
N ALA A 151 -7.39 14.10 -15.90
CA ALA A 151 -6.27 14.27 -14.98
C ALA A 151 -6.27 13.21 -13.87
N GLN A 152 -7.44 12.90 -13.30
CA GLN A 152 -7.59 11.84 -12.31
C GLN A 152 -7.22 10.47 -12.88
N ALA A 153 -7.69 10.15 -14.09
CA ALA A 153 -7.38 8.89 -14.76
C ALA A 153 -5.86 8.76 -15.08
N LEU A 154 -5.21 9.83 -15.57
CA LEU A 154 -3.77 9.87 -15.79
C LEU A 154 -2.99 9.68 -14.47
N THR A 155 -3.46 10.28 -13.38
CA THR A 155 -2.85 10.13 -12.05
C THR A 155 -2.92 8.67 -11.57
N TYR A 156 -4.06 8.01 -11.72
CA TYR A 156 -4.21 6.59 -11.40
C TYR A 156 -3.33 5.69 -12.26
N ARG A 157 -3.21 5.99 -13.57
CA ARG A 157 -2.33 5.22 -14.46
C ARG A 157 -0.87 5.35 -14.07
N ALA A 158 -0.42 6.56 -13.77
CA ALA A 158 0.93 6.83 -13.28
C ALA A 158 1.20 6.10 -11.95
N TYR A 159 0.24 6.14 -11.02
CA TYR A 159 0.32 5.42 -9.74
C TYR A 159 0.47 3.90 -9.95
N GLY A 160 -0.36 3.31 -10.83
CA GLY A 160 -0.29 1.88 -11.13
C GLY A 160 1.06 1.47 -11.70
N TYR A 161 1.61 2.22 -12.66
CA TYR A 161 2.91 1.92 -13.24
C TYR A 161 4.07 2.15 -12.28
N GLU A 162 4.00 3.18 -11.41
CA GLU A 162 4.99 3.40 -10.37
C GLU A 162 5.09 2.19 -9.45
N LYS A 163 3.95 1.67 -8.99
CA LYS A 163 3.87 0.49 -8.13
C LYS A 163 4.32 -0.80 -8.83
N LEU A 164 3.94 -1.00 -10.08
CA LEU A 164 4.39 -2.16 -10.85
C LEU A 164 5.91 -2.21 -11.01
N LEU A 165 6.56 -1.09 -11.37
CA LEU A 165 8.03 -1.00 -11.42
C LEU A 165 8.65 -1.28 -10.06
N HIS A 166 8.04 -0.77 -9.00
CA HIS A 166 8.50 -0.93 -7.63
C HIS A 166 8.64 -2.39 -7.22
N TYR A 167 7.66 -3.22 -7.58
CA TYR A 167 7.64 -4.64 -7.21
C TYR A 167 8.30 -5.56 -8.23
N TYR A 168 8.09 -5.34 -9.52
CA TYR A 168 8.44 -6.31 -10.57
C TYR A 168 9.69 -5.96 -11.37
N ALA A 169 10.30 -4.80 -11.18
CA ALA A 169 11.54 -4.43 -11.83
C ALA A 169 12.70 -4.37 -10.84
N VAL A 170 13.92 -4.56 -11.31
CA VAL A 170 15.12 -4.29 -10.49
C VAL A 170 15.20 -2.79 -10.18
N ARG A 171 15.92 -2.41 -9.11
CA ARG A 171 16.08 -0.98 -8.78
C ARG A 171 16.76 -0.22 -9.93
N TRP A 172 16.46 1.06 -10.06
CA TRP A 172 16.94 1.90 -11.17
C TRP A 172 18.45 1.84 -11.37
N LYS A 173 19.24 1.95 -10.31
CA LYS A 173 20.70 1.95 -10.39
C LYS A 173 21.30 0.66 -10.95
N ASP A 174 20.61 -0.47 -10.81
CA ASP A 174 21.03 -1.76 -11.33
C ASP A 174 20.43 -2.05 -12.73
N SER A 175 19.62 -1.14 -13.28
CA SER A 175 18.89 -1.30 -14.54
C SER A 175 19.71 -0.91 -15.78
N ASN A 176 20.97 -0.57 -15.64
CA ASN A 176 21.81 -0.05 -16.73
C ASN A 176 21.15 1.17 -17.42
N ASN A 177 20.92 2.22 -16.64
CA ASN A 177 20.24 3.47 -17.07
C ASN A 177 18.81 3.22 -17.63
N GLY A 178 18.10 2.26 -17.04
CA GLY A 178 16.73 1.95 -17.41
C GLY A 178 16.57 1.05 -18.63
N SER A 179 17.65 0.46 -19.14
CA SER A 179 17.57 -0.46 -20.29
C SER A 179 17.13 -1.88 -19.89
N ALA A 180 17.16 -2.21 -18.59
CA ALA A 180 16.59 -3.46 -18.11
C ALA A 180 15.07 -3.47 -18.26
N ASP A 181 14.49 -4.68 -18.27
CA ASP A 181 13.06 -4.87 -18.34
C ASP A 181 12.35 -4.13 -17.20
N GLY A 182 11.32 -3.44 -17.56
CA GLY A 182 10.35 -2.83 -16.67
C GLY A 182 9.11 -3.69 -16.55
N VAL A 183 7.99 -3.19 -17.05
CA VAL A 183 6.70 -3.87 -17.10
C VAL A 183 6.02 -3.64 -18.44
N VAL A 184 4.93 -4.34 -18.71
CA VAL A 184 4.15 -4.18 -19.95
C VAL A 184 3.51 -2.79 -19.98
N LEU A 185 3.90 -1.93 -20.91
CA LEU A 185 3.38 -0.57 -21.05
C LEU A 185 2.15 -0.56 -21.97
N ARG A 186 0.97 -0.79 -21.39
CA ARG A 186 -0.32 -0.73 -22.08
C ARG A 186 -0.96 0.64 -21.89
N LEU A 187 -1.20 1.35 -22.98
CA LEU A 187 -1.72 2.73 -22.96
C LEU A 187 -3.10 2.86 -23.62
N ASP A 188 -3.69 1.76 -24.03
CA ASP A 188 -4.97 1.68 -24.72
C ASP A 188 -5.89 0.62 -24.09
N GLU A 189 -7.05 0.41 -24.70
CA GLU A 189 -8.08 -0.54 -24.28
C GLU A 189 -7.89 -1.94 -24.88
N THR A 190 -6.81 -2.17 -25.63
CA THR A 190 -6.58 -3.47 -26.28
C THR A 190 -6.20 -4.54 -25.26
N THR A 191 -6.55 -5.80 -25.57
CA THR A 191 -6.28 -6.97 -24.74
C THR A 191 -5.26 -7.95 -25.34
N GLY A 192 -4.68 -7.61 -26.50
CA GLY A 192 -3.66 -8.45 -27.15
C GLY A 192 -2.33 -8.44 -26.39
N ASP A 193 -1.49 -9.44 -26.65
CA ASP A 193 -0.17 -9.54 -26.06
C ASP A 193 0.73 -8.42 -26.56
N ILE A 194 1.46 -7.80 -25.66
CA ILE A 194 2.50 -6.81 -25.97
C ILE A 194 3.74 -7.11 -25.13
N PRO A 195 4.94 -6.90 -25.70
CA PRO A 195 6.17 -7.23 -24.99
C PRO A 195 6.40 -6.33 -23.78
N MET A 196 7.29 -6.76 -22.91
CA MET A 196 7.81 -5.93 -21.82
C MET A 196 8.45 -4.67 -22.39
N SER A 197 8.23 -3.56 -21.71
CA SER A 197 8.93 -2.30 -21.98
C SER A 197 10.12 -2.14 -21.04
N SER A 198 11.13 -1.40 -21.48
CA SER A 198 12.24 -1.03 -20.61
C SER A 198 11.79 -0.15 -19.45
N GLN A 199 12.52 -0.19 -18.35
CA GLN A 199 12.24 0.71 -17.22
C GLN A 199 12.23 2.17 -17.63
N LEU A 200 13.13 2.57 -18.54
CA LEU A 200 13.20 3.94 -19.03
C LEU A 200 11.91 4.37 -19.73
N GLU A 201 11.34 3.51 -20.59
CA GLU A 201 10.08 3.78 -21.28
C GLU A 201 8.94 3.94 -20.28
N VAL A 202 8.86 3.04 -19.28
CA VAL A 202 7.80 3.10 -18.27
C VAL A 202 7.95 4.35 -17.39
N TYR A 203 9.14 4.69 -16.92
CA TYR A 203 9.37 5.93 -16.15
C TYR A 203 9.05 7.19 -16.96
N ASN A 204 9.41 7.21 -18.25
CA ASN A 204 9.08 8.34 -19.11
C ASN A 204 7.56 8.48 -19.28
N GLN A 205 6.82 7.37 -19.35
CA GLN A 205 5.36 7.42 -19.39
C GLN A 205 4.77 7.91 -18.07
N ILE A 206 5.27 7.44 -16.92
CA ILE A 206 4.84 7.93 -15.61
C ILE A 206 5.04 9.45 -15.50
N TYR A 207 6.21 9.94 -15.91
CA TYR A 207 6.51 11.38 -15.91
C TYR A 207 5.55 12.15 -16.81
N LYS A 208 5.31 11.62 -18.01
CA LYS A 208 4.37 12.23 -18.95
C LYS A 208 2.95 12.28 -18.38
N ASP A 209 2.46 11.18 -17.83
CA ASP A 209 1.12 11.12 -17.25
C ASP A 209 0.96 12.11 -16.08
N CYS A 210 1.98 12.21 -15.21
CA CYS A 210 1.96 13.18 -14.12
C CYS A 210 1.97 14.63 -14.64
N GLN A 211 2.80 14.96 -15.62
CA GLN A 211 2.88 16.31 -16.21
C GLN A 211 1.59 16.69 -16.92
N ASP A 212 1.04 15.77 -17.72
CA ASP A 212 -0.23 15.98 -18.40
C ASP A 212 -1.38 16.15 -17.39
N ALA A 213 -1.42 15.30 -16.34
CA ALA A 213 -2.40 15.42 -15.29
C ALA A 213 -2.34 16.77 -14.56
N ILE A 214 -1.14 17.22 -14.16
CA ILE A 214 -0.95 18.51 -13.50
C ILE A 214 -1.45 19.65 -14.41
N THR A 215 -1.11 19.61 -15.69
CA THR A 215 -1.55 20.61 -16.67
C THR A 215 -3.08 20.63 -16.79
N LEU A 216 -3.72 19.46 -16.85
CA LEU A 216 -5.18 19.34 -16.96
C LEU A 216 -5.88 19.77 -15.68
N TYR A 217 -5.33 19.47 -14.48
CA TYR A 217 -5.86 20.01 -13.23
C TYR A 217 -5.81 21.54 -13.18
N GLU A 218 -4.75 22.15 -13.70
CA GLU A 218 -4.63 23.61 -13.79
C GLU A 218 -5.59 24.21 -14.80
N GLN A 219 -5.80 23.57 -15.93
CA GLN A 219 -6.75 24.00 -16.97
C GLN A 219 -8.21 23.88 -16.48
N SER A 220 -8.53 22.81 -15.77
CA SER A 220 -9.88 22.60 -15.23
C SER A 220 -10.26 23.63 -14.18
N GLY A 221 -9.29 24.10 -13.39
CA GLY A 221 -9.53 24.94 -12.21
C GLY A 221 -10.36 24.25 -11.11
N MET A 222 -10.62 22.94 -11.25
CA MET A 222 -11.40 22.14 -10.31
C MET A 222 -10.49 21.41 -9.32
N ASP A 223 -11.04 21.10 -8.16
CA ASP A 223 -10.44 20.21 -7.18
C ASP A 223 -11.52 19.25 -6.65
N ARG A 224 -11.09 18.16 -6.00
CA ARG A 224 -12.01 17.27 -5.29
C ARG A 224 -12.55 17.97 -4.04
N GLU A 225 -13.67 17.47 -3.52
CA GLU A 225 -14.10 17.87 -2.18
C GLU A 225 -13.04 17.49 -1.14
N ALA A 226 -12.86 18.32 -0.12
CA ALA A 226 -11.83 18.10 0.90
C ALA A 226 -12.02 16.79 1.68
N SER A 227 -13.27 16.32 1.80
CA SER A 227 -13.64 15.02 2.40
C SER A 227 -13.20 13.84 1.57
N ASP A 228 -13.08 13.99 0.24
CA ASP A 228 -12.92 12.89 -0.71
C ASP A 228 -11.44 12.54 -0.93
N VAL A 229 -10.74 12.29 0.18
CA VAL A 229 -9.28 12.00 0.17
C VAL A 229 -8.91 10.79 -0.67
N TRP A 230 -9.87 9.96 -1.05
CA TRP A 230 -9.68 8.78 -1.91
C TRP A 230 -9.60 9.12 -3.39
N LEU A 231 -10.01 10.32 -3.79
CA LEU A 231 -9.92 10.75 -5.18
C LEU A 231 -8.60 11.48 -5.45
N PRO A 232 -7.94 11.24 -6.59
CA PRO A 232 -6.75 12.01 -6.96
C PRO A 232 -7.07 13.48 -7.25
N ASN A 233 -6.13 14.34 -6.88
CA ASN A 233 -6.09 15.74 -7.28
C ASN A 233 -4.67 16.13 -7.73
N LYS A 234 -4.44 17.42 -7.99
CA LYS A 234 -3.13 17.92 -8.44
C LYS A 234 -2.00 17.56 -7.46
N ASN A 235 -2.25 17.61 -6.15
CA ASN A 235 -1.26 17.26 -5.14
C ASN A 235 -0.90 15.77 -5.18
N VAL A 236 -1.86 14.88 -5.44
CA VAL A 236 -1.61 13.44 -5.63
C VAL A 236 -0.74 13.21 -6.87
N ALA A 237 -1.00 13.90 -7.99
CA ALA A 237 -0.16 13.80 -9.18
C ALA A 237 1.29 14.23 -8.91
N HIS A 238 1.50 15.32 -8.16
CA HIS A 238 2.83 15.73 -7.70
C HIS A 238 3.48 14.69 -6.80
N ALA A 239 2.73 14.07 -5.89
CA ALA A 239 3.26 13.04 -4.98
C ALA A 239 3.68 11.76 -5.70
N VAL A 240 2.88 11.28 -6.66
CA VAL A 240 3.23 10.13 -7.52
C VAL A 240 4.49 10.44 -8.34
N TYR A 241 4.57 11.65 -8.88
CA TYR A 241 5.74 12.10 -9.61
C TYR A 241 6.99 12.13 -8.71
N ALA A 242 6.87 12.63 -7.47
CA ALA A 242 7.96 12.65 -6.50
C ALA A 242 8.45 11.23 -6.16
N ARG A 243 7.54 10.28 -5.93
CA ARG A 243 7.87 8.86 -5.70
C ARG A 243 8.61 8.24 -6.89
N ALA A 244 8.07 8.40 -8.09
CA ALA A 244 8.69 7.88 -9.31
C ALA A 244 10.09 8.48 -9.54
N ALA A 245 10.25 9.78 -9.32
CA ALA A 245 11.53 10.46 -9.45
C ALA A 245 12.54 9.99 -8.38
N LEU A 246 12.09 9.77 -7.15
CA LEU A 246 12.91 9.22 -6.07
C LEU A 246 13.42 7.81 -6.41
N ASN A 247 12.53 6.94 -6.89
CA ASN A 247 12.86 5.58 -7.29
C ASN A 247 13.80 5.54 -8.50
N ARG A 248 13.69 6.53 -9.39
CA ARG A 248 14.58 6.73 -10.54
C ARG A 248 15.90 7.40 -10.18
N GLU A 249 16.13 7.78 -8.92
CA GLU A 249 17.27 8.56 -8.45
C GLU A 249 17.37 9.96 -9.13
N ASP A 250 16.27 10.49 -9.67
CA ASP A 250 16.15 11.88 -10.15
C ASP A 250 15.79 12.79 -8.97
N TYR A 251 16.77 13.00 -8.11
CA TYR A 251 16.58 13.70 -6.82
C TYR A 251 16.16 15.17 -7.00
N SER A 252 16.54 15.81 -8.11
CA SER A 252 16.12 17.20 -8.38
C SER A 252 14.62 17.29 -8.65
N THR A 253 14.10 16.38 -9.46
CA THR A 253 12.65 16.26 -9.73
C THR A 253 11.90 15.80 -8.49
N ALA A 254 12.42 14.79 -7.77
CA ALA A 254 11.82 14.30 -6.53
C ALA A 254 11.63 15.43 -5.50
N LEU A 255 12.68 16.23 -5.26
CA LEU A 255 12.63 17.38 -4.36
C LEU A 255 11.60 18.43 -4.79
N ALA A 256 11.58 18.79 -6.07
CA ALA A 256 10.66 19.80 -6.59
C ALA A 256 9.19 19.33 -6.46
N GLN A 257 8.93 18.10 -6.84
CA GLN A 257 7.58 17.53 -6.83
C GLN A 257 7.07 17.25 -5.41
N ALA A 258 7.91 16.79 -4.49
CA ALA A 258 7.54 16.59 -3.09
C ALA A 258 7.09 17.90 -2.42
N LYS A 259 7.81 19.01 -2.67
CA LYS A 259 7.41 20.34 -2.18
C LYS A 259 6.05 20.79 -2.70
N LEU A 260 5.77 20.53 -3.98
CA LEU A 260 4.48 20.88 -4.60
C LEU A 260 3.35 19.97 -4.09
N ALA A 261 3.63 18.69 -3.88
CA ALA A 261 2.65 17.71 -3.40
C ALA A 261 2.05 18.08 -2.04
N ARG A 262 2.83 18.67 -1.13
CA ARG A 262 2.36 19.00 0.22
C ARG A 262 1.82 20.41 0.40
N VAL A 263 1.70 21.19 -0.67
CA VAL A 263 1.08 22.54 -0.58
C VAL A 263 -0.37 22.41 -0.15
N GLY A 264 -0.71 23.03 0.99
CA GLY A 264 -2.05 22.94 1.58
C GLY A 264 -2.27 21.75 2.51
N TYR A 265 -1.27 20.87 2.68
CA TYR A 265 -1.32 19.71 3.56
C TYR A 265 -0.23 19.82 4.65
N PRO A 266 -0.48 20.57 5.74
CA PRO A 266 0.49 20.71 6.82
C PRO A 266 0.69 19.40 7.57
N LEU A 267 1.83 19.25 8.25
CA LEU A 267 2.04 18.12 9.15
C LEU A 267 0.99 18.13 10.28
N MET A 268 0.40 16.97 10.56
CA MET A 268 -0.59 16.82 11.62
C MET A 268 0.05 17.03 13.00
N SER A 269 -0.76 17.47 13.94
CA SER A 269 -0.38 17.59 15.35
C SER A 269 -0.15 16.22 16.01
N ASN A 270 0.53 16.19 17.17
CA ASN A 270 0.67 14.97 17.96
C ASN A 270 -0.68 14.39 18.40
N ALA A 271 -1.68 15.24 18.66
CA ALA A 271 -3.02 14.80 19.00
C ALA A 271 -3.71 14.07 17.83
N GLU A 272 -3.60 14.61 16.62
CA GLU A 272 -4.10 13.93 15.40
C GLU A 272 -3.33 12.66 15.10
N TYR A 273 -2.02 12.65 15.31
CA TYR A 273 -1.19 11.45 15.14
C TYR A 273 -1.59 10.35 16.11
N ALA A 274 -1.87 10.69 17.37
CA ALA A 274 -2.34 9.76 18.40
C ALA A 274 -3.81 9.38 18.26
N ALA A 275 -4.56 10.01 17.37
CA ALA A 275 -5.98 9.72 17.16
C ALA A 275 -6.24 8.40 16.41
N GLY A 276 -5.19 7.64 16.04
CA GLY A 276 -5.32 6.25 15.62
C GLY A 276 -5.37 6.01 14.12
N PHE A 277 -5.11 6.99 13.28
CA PHE A 277 -5.10 6.85 11.81
C PHE A 277 -6.37 6.22 11.23
N ALA A 278 -7.50 6.32 11.92
CA ALA A 278 -8.77 5.75 11.49
C ALA A 278 -9.61 6.72 10.65
N THR A 279 -9.23 8.00 10.63
CA THR A 279 -9.86 9.07 9.83
C THR A 279 -8.80 9.93 9.17
N PRO A 280 -9.10 10.50 7.99
CA PRO A 280 -8.22 11.47 7.35
C PRO A 280 -7.92 12.69 8.25
N THR A 281 -6.68 13.14 8.23
CA THR A 281 -6.20 14.36 8.87
C THR A 281 -5.80 15.40 7.83
N CYS A 282 -5.43 16.61 8.28
CA CYS A 282 -4.92 17.67 7.39
C CYS A 282 -3.66 17.28 6.60
N GLU A 283 -2.95 16.23 7.02
CA GLU A 283 -1.72 15.75 6.40
C GLU A 283 -1.97 14.78 5.22
N TRP A 284 -3.19 14.20 5.10
CA TRP A 284 -3.45 13.16 4.13
C TRP A 284 -3.66 13.72 2.72
N ILE A 285 -2.69 13.54 1.85
CA ILE A 285 -2.76 13.90 0.43
C ILE A 285 -3.65 12.90 -0.32
N MET A 286 -3.56 11.61 0.02
CA MET A 286 -4.43 10.56 -0.50
C MET A 286 -4.62 9.48 0.56
N GLY A 287 -5.82 8.92 0.63
CA GLY A 287 -6.16 7.79 1.49
C GLY A 287 -7.17 6.85 0.86
N SER A 288 -7.54 5.80 1.57
CA SER A 288 -8.61 4.91 1.11
C SER A 288 -9.98 5.51 1.35
N TYR A 289 -10.95 5.04 0.60
CA TYR A 289 -12.36 5.17 0.98
C TYR A 289 -12.63 4.38 2.27
N GLY A 290 -13.53 4.82 3.13
CA GLY A 290 -13.79 4.27 4.46
C GLY A 290 -15.26 3.90 4.69
N GLY A 291 -15.86 3.07 3.81
CA GLY A 291 -17.25 2.64 3.95
C GLY A 291 -17.43 1.38 4.81
N SER A 292 -18.55 1.26 5.51
CA SER A 292 -18.91 0.08 6.31
C SER A 292 -19.40 -1.09 5.47
N ASP A 293 -19.84 -0.83 4.25
CA ASP A 293 -20.32 -1.79 3.27
C ASP A 293 -19.19 -2.58 2.60
N GLU A 294 -17.95 -2.10 2.71
CA GLU A 294 -16.75 -2.74 2.17
C GLU A 294 -16.07 -3.69 3.14
N ASN A 295 -16.78 -4.09 4.17
CA ASN A 295 -16.23 -4.91 5.23
C ASN A 295 -15.84 -6.30 4.75
N MET A 296 -14.53 -6.51 4.58
CA MET A 296 -13.92 -7.77 4.15
C MET A 296 -13.52 -8.68 5.31
N TRP A 297 -14.01 -8.41 6.45
CA TRP A 297 -13.95 -9.09 7.73
C TRP A 297 -12.53 -9.51 8.19
N TYR A 298 -11.90 -10.49 7.60
CA TYR A 298 -10.61 -11.00 8.11
C TYR A 298 -9.37 -10.40 7.45
N TYR A 299 -9.53 -9.68 6.35
CA TYR A 299 -8.40 -9.35 5.48
C TYR A 299 -8.21 -7.86 5.24
N THR A 300 -8.99 -7.02 5.90
CA THR A 300 -8.76 -5.58 5.86
C THR A 300 -7.54 -5.21 6.71
N TYR A 301 -6.96 -4.08 6.41
CA TYR A 301 -5.88 -3.51 7.22
C TYR A 301 -6.30 -3.37 8.68
N GLY A 302 -7.48 -2.80 8.91
CA GLY A 302 -8.01 -2.62 10.25
C GLY A 302 -8.18 -3.92 11.03
N THR A 303 -8.62 -5.00 10.38
CA THR A 303 -8.76 -6.30 11.04
C THR A 303 -7.43 -6.90 11.46
N GLN A 304 -6.42 -6.81 10.59
CA GLN A 304 -5.14 -7.48 10.78
C GLN A 304 -4.12 -6.63 11.56
N PHE A 305 -4.14 -5.31 11.38
CA PHE A 305 -3.07 -4.43 11.85
C PHE A 305 -3.47 -3.48 12.95
N ALA A 306 -4.73 -3.07 13.03
CA ALA A 306 -5.15 -2.20 14.10
C ALA A 306 -5.05 -2.91 15.45
N CYS A 307 -4.55 -2.23 16.47
CA CYS A 307 -4.36 -2.81 17.80
C CYS A 307 -5.67 -3.24 18.47
N ASN A 308 -6.79 -2.64 18.08
CA ASN A 308 -8.15 -3.02 18.46
C ASN A 308 -8.92 -3.75 17.36
N GLY A 309 -8.29 -4.07 16.23
CA GLY A 309 -8.87 -4.92 15.20
C GLY A 309 -9.06 -6.35 15.67
N TYR A 310 -9.76 -7.17 14.90
CA TYR A 310 -10.11 -8.54 15.34
C TYR A 310 -8.89 -9.35 15.78
N TYR A 311 -7.78 -9.31 15.01
CA TYR A 311 -6.57 -10.03 15.40
C TYR A 311 -5.76 -9.32 16.49
N GLY A 312 -5.81 -7.99 16.56
CA GLY A 312 -5.14 -7.22 17.59
C GLY A 312 -5.83 -7.30 18.95
N SER A 313 -7.16 -7.45 18.98
CA SER A 313 -7.94 -7.46 20.22
C SER A 313 -8.25 -8.86 20.74
N THR A 314 -8.63 -9.80 19.87
CA THR A 314 -9.27 -11.06 20.29
C THR A 314 -8.41 -12.31 20.07
N GLN A 315 -7.33 -12.22 19.31
CA GLN A 315 -6.50 -13.36 18.94
C GLN A 315 -5.10 -13.28 19.53
N GLN A 316 -4.51 -14.45 19.80
CA GLN A 316 -3.10 -14.57 20.16
C GLN A 316 -2.14 -14.06 19.07
N ASN A 317 -2.66 -13.81 17.89
CA ASN A 317 -1.89 -13.34 16.75
C ASN A 317 -1.43 -11.89 16.91
N GLY A 318 -2.18 -11.05 17.61
CA GLY A 318 -1.85 -9.65 17.86
C GLY A 318 -1.69 -8.79 16.63
N ALA A 319 -1.56 -7.50 16.83
CA ALA A 319 -1.15 -6.57 15.80
C ALA A 319 0.38 -6.63 15.58
N GLY A 320 0.88 -6.00 14.52
CA GLY A 320 2.31 -5.91 14.28
C GLY A 320 3.07 -5.17 15.38
N ALA A 321 4.36 -5.42 15.48
CA ALA A 321 5.24 -4.84 16.47
C ALA A 321 6.44 -4.14 15.83
N LEU A 322 6.83 -3.02 16.41
CA LEU A 322 8.07 -2.31 16.08
C LEU A 322 9.28 -3.13 16.53
N SER A 323 10.30 -3.24 15.69
CA SER A 323 11.54 -3.89 16.07
C SER A 323 12.28 -3.13 17.20
N ARG A 324 12.96 -3.90 18.04
CA ARG A 324 13.85 -3.36 19.09
C ARG A 324 14.95 -2.50 18.47
N GLU A 325 15.47 -2.94 17.34
CA GLU A 325 16.58 -2.33 16.62
C GLU A 325 16.22 -0.92 16.12
N LEU A 326 15.00 -0.73 15.64
CA LEU A 326 14.52 0.58 15.24
C LEU A 326 14.12 1.43 16.46
N ALA A 327 13.42 0.84 17.42
CA ALA A 327 13.02 1.52 18.66
C ALA A 327 14.20 2.11 19.43
N ALA A 328 15.36 1.41 19.43
CA ALA A 328 16.58 1.86 20.09
C ALA A 328 17.24 3.10 19.45
N LYS A 329 16.93 3.37 18.16
CA LYS A 329 17.47 4.54 17.43
C LYS A 329 16.69 5.83 17.73
N ILE A 330 15.50 5.73 18.27
CA ILE A 330 14.58 6.86 18.47
C ILE A 330 14.64 7.32 19.93
N PRO A 331 14.84 8.62 20.18
CA PRO A 331 14.87 9.16 21.54
C PRO A 331 13.58 8.88 22.31
N ASN A 332 13.69 8.72 23.63
CA ASN A 332 12.52 8.46 24.49
C ASN A 332 11.57 9.67 24.56
N GLU A 333 12.08 10.86 24.28
CA GLU A 333 11.31 12.11 24.23
C GLU A 333 10.51 12.26 22.94
N ASP A 334 10.77 11.42 21.93
CA ASP A 334 10.01 11.46 20.69
C ASP A 334 8.59 10.92 20.93
N PHE A 335 7.61 11.77 20.69
CA PHE A 335 6.20 11.47 20.94
C PHE A 335 5.76 10.15 20.27
N ARG A 336 6.22 9.89 19.04
CA ARG A 336 5.84 8.67 18.29
C ARG A 336 6.22 7.39 19.02
N LYS A 337 7.31 7.40 19.80
CA LYS A 337 7.74 6.25 20.60
C LYS A 337 6.73 5.90 21.70
N SER A 338 5.92 6.88 22.15
CA SER A 338 4.84 6.62 23.12
C SER A 338 3.72 5.73 22.57
N LEU A 339 3.61 5.61 21.24
CA LEU A 339 2.61 4.77 20.59
C LEU A 339 3.06 3.31 20.42
N PHE A 340 4.11 2.91 21.15
CA PHE A 340 4.62 1.53 21.12
C PHE A 340 4.95 1.06 22.54
N LEU A 341 4.72 -0.21 22.80
CA LEU A 341 5.05 -0.88 24.05
C LEU A 341 6.56 -1.22 24.08
N THR A 342 7.40 -0.19 24.15
CA THR A 342 8.87 -0.34 24.13
C THR A 342 9.44 -0.63 25.51
N GLU A 343 10.64 -1.19 25.58
CA GLU A 343 11.30 -1.64 26.81
C GLU A 343 11.40 -0.54 27.89
N ASP A 344 11.63 0.70 27.48
CA ASP A 344 11.74 1.85 28.35
C ASP A 344 10.45 2.20 29.13
N LYS A 345 9.32 1.57 28.79
CA LYS A 345 8.02 1.73 29.47
C LYS A 345 7.84 0.79 30.67
N PHE A 346 8.69 -0.21 30.78
CA PHE A 346 8.52 -1.29 31.76
C PHE A 346 9.80 -1.50 32.57
N GLU A 347 9.63 -1.84 33.85
CA GLU A 347 10.73 -2.16 34.77
C GLU A 347 11.04 -3.66 34.73
N GLY A 348 12.33 -4.02 34.79
CA GLY A 348 12.79 -5.41 34.87
C GLY A 348 13.46 -5.91 33.61
N ASP A 349 13.94 -7.15 33.66
CA ASP A 349 14.57 -7.81 32.53
C ASP A 349 13.49 -8.44 31.62
N LEU A 350 13.10 -7.66 30.63
CA LEU A 350 12.07 -8.05 29.67
C LEU A 350 12.60 -9.01 28.58
N TYR A 351 13.92 -9.19 28.51
CA TYR A 351 14.59 -9.96 27.46
C TYR A 351 15.64 -10.93 28.02
N ASP A 352 15.28 -11.74 29.02
CA ASP A 352 16.23 -12.68 29.61
C ASP A 352 16.51 -13.93 28.73
N GLY A 353 16.11 -13.93 27.50
CA GLY A 353 16.41 -15.00 26.54
C GLY A 353 15.78 -16.37 26.83
N THR A 354 15.35 -16.64 28.05
CA THR A 354 14.74 -17.90 28.47
C THR A 354 13.23 -17.81 28.65
N LYS A 355 12.71 -16.62 28.98
CA LYS A 355 11.28 -16.35 29.18
C LYS A 355 10.57 -15.91 27.93
N MET A 356 11.31 -15.58 26.90
CA MET A 356 10.76 -15.11 25.65
C MET A 356 10.66 -16.24 24.64
N ASN A 357 9.85 -17.18 24.95
CA ASN A 357 9.31 -18.02 23.93
C ASN A 357 8.29 -17.17 23.16
N MET A 358 8.78 -16.43 22.21
CA MET A 358 8.20 -15.25 21.56
C MET A 358 7.07 -15.53 20.64
N THR A 359 6.46 -16.59 20.87
CA THR A 359 5.34 -16.98 20.07
C THR A 359 4.06 -16.30 20.52
N TYR A 360 4.06 -15.74 21.74
CA TYR A 360 2.87 -15.12 22.32
C TYR A 360 3.18 -13.78 22.96
N ALA A 361 2.18 -13.24 23.63
CA ALA A 361 2.33 -12.13 24.51
C ALA A 361 3.57 -12.29 25.40
N PHE A 362 4.32 -11.24 25.47
CA PHE A 362 5.63 -11.24 26.09
C PHE A 362 5.59 -11.15 27.58
N PHE A 363 4.46 -10.79 28.11
CA PHE A 363 4.30 -10.53 29.51
C PHE A 363 3.65 -11.74 30.16
N VAL A 364 4.49 -12.65 30.56
CA VAL A 364 4.06 -13.84 31.32
C VAL A 364 4.00 -13.60 32.82
N GLU A 365 4.45 -12.46 33.30
CA GLU A 365 4.39 -12.07 34.70
C GLU A 365 3.25 -11.10 34.94
N ASP A 366 2.39 -11.36 35.93
CA ASP A 366 1.18 -10.58 36.20
C ASP A 366 1.43 -9.07 36.38
N ASN A 367 2.56 -8.69 36.99
CA ASN A 367 2.92 -7.30 37.17
C ASN A 367 3.20 -6.56 35.85
N LEU A 368 3.77 -7.25 34.87
CA LEU A 368 4.03 -6.67 33.55
C LEU A 368 2.75 -6.57 32.71
N VAL A 369 1.87 -7.55 32.81
CA VAL A 369 0.54 -7.49 32.19
C VAL A 369 -0.24 -6.29 32.71
N ALA A 370 -0.30 -6.10 34.02
CA ALA A 370 -0.99 -4.96 34.63
C ALA A 370 -0.39 -3.60 34.21
N ALA A 371 0.94 -3.53 34.05
CA ALA A 371 1.61 -2.33 33.56
C ALA A 371 1.28 -2.04 32.09
N ALA A 372 1.22 -3.08 31.24
CA ALA A 372 0.85 -2.96 29.84
C ALA A 372 -0.62 -2.54 29.67
N GLU A 373 -1.54 -3.15 30.43
CA GLU A 373 -2.97 -2.78 30.46
C GLU A 373 -3.14 -1.30 30.82
N LYS A 374 -2.48 -0.87 31.88
CA LYS A 374 -2.51 0.54 32.31
C LYS A 374 -1.99 1.45 31.20
N TYR A 375 -0.84 1.13 30.62
CA TYR A 375 -0.25 1.94 29.53
C TYR A 375 -1.18 2.03 28.32
N VAL A 376 -1.73 0.91 27.86
CA VAL A 376 -2.69 0.86 26.76
C VAL A 376 -3.92 1.70 27.07
N SER A 377 -4.48 1.57 28.28
CA SER A 377 -5.65 2.37 28.70
C SER A 377 -5.37 3.89 28.69
N GLU A 378 -4.19 4.30 29.13
CA GLU A 378 -3.78 5.72 29.17
C GLU A 378 -3.52 6.29 27.77
N HIS A 379 -3.23 5.45 26.77
CA HIS A 379 -2.91 5.84 25.39
C HIS A 379 -4.02 5.47 24.39
N THR A 380 -5.15 4.99 24.85
CA THR A 380 -6.33 4.71 24.03
C THR A 380 -6.98 6.02 23.60
N PRO A 381 -7.11 6.31 22.27
CA PRO A 381 -7.72 7.53 21.81
C PRO A 381 -9.22 7.59 22.18
N SER A 382 -9.73 8.80 22.32
CA SER A 382 -11.16 9.02 22.62
C SER A 382 -12.04 8.40 21.52
N GLY A 383 -13.04 7.63 21.94
CA GLY A 383 -13.97 6.96 21.02
C GLY A 383 -13.53 5.55 20.60
N PHE A 384 -12.35 5.08 21.03
CA PHE A 384 -11.88 3.73 20.78
C PHE A 384 -11.83 2.88 22.06
N SER A 385 -11.78 1.57 21.87
CA SER A 385 -11.65 0.59 22.95
C SER A 385 -11.16 -0.74 22.36
N GLY A 386 -10.91 -1.73 23.23
CA GLY A 386 -10.66 -3.11 22.83
C GLY A 386 -9.24 -3.42 22.34
N ALA A 387 -8.29 -2.49 22.46
CA ALA A 387 -6.91 -2.80 22.12
C ALA A 387 -6.35 -3.86 23.08
N TYR A 388 -5.78 -4.93 22.51
CA TYR A 388 -5.22 -6.05 23.28
C TYR A 388 -6.18 -6.68 24.30
N GLU A 389 -7.47 -6.66 24.01
CA GLU A 389 -8.53 -7.11 24.94
C GLU A 389 -8.34 -8.55 25.43
N ALA A 390 -7.76 -9.41 24.60
CA ALA A 390 -7.43 -10.79 25.00
C ALA A 390 -6.26 -10.90 26.00
N GLY A 391 -5.63 -9.78 26.39
CA GLY A 391 -4.54 -9.76 27.35
C GLY A 391 -3.19 -10.24 26.81
N TYR A 392 -3.02 -10.32 25.51
CA TYR A 392 -1.76 -10.70 24.87
C TYR A 392 -0.98 -9.47 24.44
N TYR A 393 0.02 -9.10 25.22
CA TYR A 393 0.87 -7.95 24.96
C TYR A 393 2.25 -8.38 24.47
N TRP A 394 2.86 -7.57 23.63
CA TRP A 394 4.25 -7.76 23.20
C TRP A 394 5.04 -6.47 23.22
N LEU A 395 6.34 -6.61 23.43
CA LEU A 395 7.26 -5.49 23.25
C LEU A 395 7.26 -5.07 21.77
N GLY A 396 7.22 -3.77 21.56
CA GLY A 396 7.05 -3.19 20.25
C GLY A 396 5.59 -3.15 19.76
N GLY A 397 4.65 -3.78 20.46
CA GLY A 397 3.21 -3.71 20.13
C GLY A 397 2.77 -2.26 19.99
N HIS A 398 2.00 -1.95 18.94
CA HIS A 398 1.67 -0.58 18.60
C HIS A 398 0.30 -0.14 19.08
N LEU A 399 0.14 1.18 19.25
CA LEU A 399 -1.10 1.91 19.47
C LEU A 399 -1.31 2.98 18.38
N LYS A 400 -0.64 2.83 17.21
CA LYS A 400 -0.68 3.78 16.11
C LYS A 400 -1.96 3.67 15.28
N PHE A 401 -2.42 2.45 15.00
CA PHE A 401 -3.55 2.19 14.10
C PHE A 401 -4.74 1.62 14.86
N TRP A 402 -5.88 2.24 14.69
CA TRP A 402 -7.15 1.89 15.32
C TRP A 402 -8.26 1.76 14.29
N VAL A 403 -9.35 1.10 14.64
CA VAL A 403 -10.56 0.97 13.83
C VAL A 403 -11.80 1.29 14.64
N PHE A 404 -12.83 1.84 13.98
CA PHE A 404 -14.09 2.19 14.63
C PHE A 404 -14.96 0.99 14.92
N ASP A 405 -14.84 -0.06 14.16
CA ASP A 405 -15.67 -1.25 14.28
C ASP A 405 -14.86 -2.52 14.02
N THR A 406 -15.21 -3.59 14.74
CA THR A 406 -14.74 -4.93 14.45
C THR A 406 -15.75 -5.56 13.51
N PRO A 407 -15.37 -5.86 12.26
CA PRO A 407 -14.07 -6.33 11.81
C PRO A 407 -13.17 -5.34 11.05
N GLY A 408 -13.27 -4.07 11.20
CA GLY A 408 -12.15 -3.27 10.77
C GLY A 408 -12.41 -2.20 9.74
N VAL A 409 -13.51 -1.48 9.91
CA VAL A 409 -13.81 -0.30 9.10
C VAL A 409 -12.92 0.86 9.53
N SER A 410 -12.09 1.34 8.61
CA SER A 410 -11.27 2.53 8.79
C SER A 410 -10.77 3.04 7.45
N TYR A 411 -10.37 4.31 7.44
CA TYR A 411 -9.55 4.83 6.35
C TYR A 411 -8.10 4.33 6.50
N LEU A 412 -7.33 4.41 5.43
CA LEU A 412 -5.92 4.07 5.39
C LEU A 412 -5.17 5.14 4.61
N PRO A 413 -4.09 5.74 5.16
CA PRO A 413 -3.30 6.72 4.40
C PRO A 413 -2.50 6.02 3.30
N PHE A 414 -2.56 6.55 2.08
CA PHE A 414 -1.74 6.11 0.95
C PHE A 414 -0.59 7.07 0.68
N ILE A 415 -0.84 8.35 0.86
CA ILE A 415 0.15 9.42 0.69
C ILE A 415 -0.12 10.51 1.72
N ARG A 416 0.91 10.92 2.45
CA ARG A 416 0.82 12.02 3.41
C ARG A 416 2.06 12.92 3.42
N SER A 417 1.93 14.12 3.94
CA SER A 417 2.96 15.14 3.89
C SER A 417 4.27 14.76 4.56
N SER A 418 4.26 13.98 5.64
CA SER A 418 5.49 13.48 6.27
C SER A 418 6.35 12.68 5.32
N GLU A 419 5.75 11.88 4.45
CA GLU A 419 6.49 11.17 3.41
C GLU A 419 7.16 12.15 2.45
N MET A 420 6.46 13.22 2.04
CA MET A 420 7.01 14.23 1.16
C MET A 420 8.18 14.96 1.81
N VAL A 421 8.09 15.32 3.10
CA VAL A 421 9.20 15.91 3.87
C VAL A 421 10.40 14.96 3.93
N LEU A 422 10.16 13.65 4.06
CA LEU A 422 11.23 12.64 4.06
C LEU A 422 11.84 12.44 2.66
N ILE A 423 11.05 12.58 1.58
CA ILE A 423 11.57 12.64 0.20
C ILE A 423 12.44 13.90 0.02
N GLU A 424 12.02 15.05 0.55
CA GLU A 424 12.84 16.27 0.53
C GLU A 424 14.16 16.08 1.26
N ALA A 425 14.15 15.46 2.45
CA ALA A 425 15.35 15.18 3.23
C ALA A 425 16.34 14.30 2.43
N GLU A 426 15.84 13.19 1.89
CA GLU A 426 16.67 12.26 1.13
C GLU A 426 17.18 12.87 -0.17
N ALA A 427 16.32 13.54 -0.94
CA ALA A 427 16.71 14.18 -2.19
C ALA A 427 17.77 15.28 -1.95
N ASN A 428 17.61 16.10 -0.92
CA ASN A 428 18.61 17.10 -0.55
C ASN A 428 19.95 16.45 -0.17
N TYR A 429 19.93 15.34 0.58
CA TYR A 429 21.14 14.59 0.92
C TYR A 429 21.90 14.15 -0.33
N PHE A 430 21.22 13.47 -1.27
CA PHE A 430 21.86 12.99 -2.51
C PHE A 430 22.26 14.10 -3.49
N LEU A 431 21.66 15.29 -3.37
CA LEU A 431 22.07 16.49 -4.09
C LEU A 431 23.26 17.23 -3.42
N GLY A 432 23.81 16.69 -2.32
CA GLY A 432 24.91 17.32 -1.56
C GLY A 432 24.48 18.54 -0.75
N LYS A 433 23.19 18.71 -0.47
CA LYS A 433 22.60 19.82 0.29
C LYS A 433 22.28 19.37 1.72
N GLU A 434 23.28 18.94 2.46
CA GLU A 434 23.10 18.36 3.80
C GLU A 434 22.37 19.30 4.77
N ALA A 435 22.63 20.61 4.71
CA ALA A 435 21.92 21.58 5.55
C ALA A 435 20.40 21.61 5.28
N ASP A 436 19.99 21.49 4.01
CA ASP A 436 18.58 21.43 3.64
C ASP A 436 17.96 20.08 4.04
N ALA A 437 18.72 18.98 3.95
CA ALA A 437 18.29 17.68 4.44
C ALA A 437 18.04 17.69 5.95
N ILE A 438 18.94 18.30 6.72
CA ILE A 438 18.78 18.51 8.16
C ILE A 438 17.56 19.40 8.45
N ALA A 439 17.35 20.47 7.68
CA ALA A 439 16.18 21.35 7.85
C ALA A 439 14.85 20.58 7.67
N SER A 440 14.77 19.65 6.72
CA SER A 440 13.61 18.78 6.55
C SER A 440 13.41 17.86 7.76
N LEU A 441 14.47 17.28 8.32
CA LEU A 441 14.38 16.48 9.55
C LEU A 441 13.95 17.33 10.77
N VAL A 442 14.42 18.56 10.88
CA VAL A 442 14.01 19.51 11.93
C VAL A 442 12.52 19.87 11.76
N GLU A 443 12.06 20.11 10.54
CA GLU A 443 10.63 20.32 10.26
C GLU A 443 9.79 19.13 10.72
N LEU A 444 10.19 17.90 10.35
CA LEU A 444 9.47 16.68 10.71
C LEU A 444 9.41 16.46 12.22
N ASN A 445 10.45 16.79 12.95
CA ASN A 445 10.63 16.42 14.36
C ASN A 445 10.38 17.58 15.31
N ALA A 446 11.22 18.64 15.27
CA ALA A 446 11.11 19.75 16.21
C ALA A 446 9.95 20.69 15.90
N THR A 447 9.81 21.12 14.64
CA THR A 447 8.79 22.11 14.25
C THR A 447 7.38 21.52 14.35
N SER A 448 7.20 20.26 13.99
CA SER A 448 5.92 19.56 14.13
C SER A 448 5.55 19.25 15.59
N GLY A 449 6.50 19.35 16.50
CA GLY A 449 6.34 19.01 17.91
C GLY A 449 6.46 17.53 18.25
N ARG A 450 6.80 16.65 17.30
CA ARG A 450 7.01 15.21 17.56
C ARG A 450 8.15 14.97 18.52
N ASN A 451 9.25 15.70 18.35
CA ASN A 451 10.34 15.81 19.28
C ASN A 451 10.82 17.27 19.35
N PRO A 452 10.26 18.12 20.23
CA PRO A 452 10.56 19.55 20.27
C PRO A 452 12.05 19.87 20.53
N ASN A 453 12.80 18.93 21.09
CA ASN A 453 14.22 19.08 21.38
C ASN A 453 15.12 18.51 20.28
N TYR A 454 14.56 18.05 19.18
CA TYR A 454 15.33 17.45 18.10
C TYR A 454 16.30 18.44 17.48
N THR A 455 17.55 18.03 17.41
CA THR A 455 18.62 18.68 16.67
C THR A 455 19.42 17.64 15.91
N CYS A 456 20.01 18.00 14.78
CA CYS A 456 20.86 17.12 14.00
C CYS A 456 22.15 17.82 13.63
N ASP A 457 23.27 17.27 14.07
CA ASP A 457 24.64 17.72 13.76
C ASP A 457 25.39 16.68 12.90
N LYS A 458 24.68 15.67 12.40
CA LYS A 458 25.23 14.59 11.59
C LYS A 458 25.54 15.05 10.16
N SER A 459 26.50 14.39 9.53
CA SER A 459 26.91 14.62 8.14
C SER A 459 27.27 13.30 7.45
N GLY A 460 27.39 13.31 6.11
CA GLY A 460 27.77 12.15 5.34
C GLY A 460 26.87 10.95 5.62
N ASN A 461 27.45 9.77 5.79
CA ASN A 461 26.70 8.54 6.01
C ASN A 461 25.86 8.56 7.29
N ASP A 462 26.31 9.21 8.35
CA ASP A 462 25.56 9.29 9.60
C ASP A 462 24.26 10.12 9.45
N LEU A 463 24.28 11.15 8.59
CA LEU A 463 23.07 11.89 8.23
C LEU A 463 22.11 11.01 7.41
N PHE A 464 22.63 10.21 6.48
CA PHE A 464 21.80 9.30 5.74
C PHE A 464 21.15 8.23 6.64
N GLU A 465 21.90 7.65 7.58
CA GLU A 465 21.36 6.71 8.57
C GLU A 465 20.28 7.35 9.45
N GLU A 466 20.40 8.65 9.75
CA GLU A 466 19.36 9.39 10.46
C GLU A 466 18.08 9.52 9.62
N ILE A 467 18.21 9.86 8.32
CA ILE A 467 17.08 9.92 7.39
C ILE A 467 16.40 8.55 7.30
N VAL A 468 17.17 7.47 7.15
CA VAL A 468 16.67 6.09 7.10
C VAL A 468 15.90 5.74 8.38
N ALA A 469 16.46 6.07 9.55
CA ALA A 469 15.82 5.77 10.84
C ALA A 469 14.47 6.50 10.98
N TYR A 470 14.45 7.82 10.72
CA TYR A 470 13.21 8.59 10.83
C TYR A 470 12.18 8.25 9.75
N ARG A 471 12.61 7.85 8.55
CA ARG A 471 11.70 7.36 7.52
C ARG A 471 11.07 6.02 7.94
N GLY A 472 11.85 5.08 8.45
CA GLY A 472 11.35 3.82 8.98
C GLY A 472 10.42 4.00 10.16
N PHE A 473 10.66 4.97 11.03
CA PHE A 473 9.89 5.23 12.23
C PHE A 473 8.61 6.03 11.97
N GLU A 474 8.69 7.13 11.23
CA GLU A 474 7.53 7.94 10.86
C GLU A 474 6.50 7.16 10.06
N LEU A 475 6.98 6.41 9.07
CA LEU A 475 6.14 5.65 8.13
C LEU A 475 5.97 4.18 8.55
N TRP A 476 6.31 3.82 9.79
CA TRP A 476 6.15 2.45 10.27
C TRP A 476 4.72 1.94 10.08
N GLY A 477 4.58 0.76 9.50
CA GLY A 477 3.29 0.12 9.25
C GLY A 477 2.54 0.63 8.00
N GLU A 478 3.05 1.65 7.30
CA GLU A 478 2.38 2.27 6.14
C GLU A 478 2.87 1.74 4.78
N GLY A 479 3.71 0.71 4.77
CA GLY A 479 4.09 0.02 3.54
C GLY A 479 5.21 0.69 2.73
N PHE A 480 6.37 0.93 3.35
CA PHE A 480 7.49 1.60 2.67
C PHE A 480 8.84 0.90 2.83
N GLN A 481 9.08 0.20 3.93
CA GLN A 481 10.45 -0.15 4.30
C GLN A 481 11.10 -1.17 3.39
N TRP A 482 10.38 -2.19 2.93
CA TRP A 482 10.97 -3.20 2.04
C TRP A 482 11.47 -2.56 0.75
N SER A 483 10.66 -1.74 0.14
CA SER A 483 10.98 -1.04 -1.08
C SER A 483 12.06 0.04 -0.90
N ASP A 484 12.06 0.74 0.22
CA ASP A 484 13.14 1.66 0.57
C ASP A 484 14.47 0.91 0.69
N PHE A 485 14.51 -0.26 1.32
CA PHE A 485 15.73 -1.06 1.44
C PHE A 485 16.20 -1.59 0.07
N LYS A 486 15.27 -1.99 -0.79
CA LYS A 486 15.56 -2.35 -2.18
C LYS A 486 16.28 -1.22 -2.91
N ARG A 487 15.68 -0.02 -2.95
CA ARG A 487 16.23 1.12 -3.70
C ARG A 487 17.54 1.65 -3.10
N TRP A 488 17.73 1.56 -1.80
CA TRP A 488 19.00 1.91 -1.13
C TRP A 488 20.05 0.81 -1.20
N LYS A 489 19.68 -0.38 -1.68
CA LYS A 489 20.55 -1.58 -1.68
C LYS A 489 21.04 -1.94 -0.28
N ARG A 490 20.11 -1.97 0.66
CA ARG A 490 20.40 -2.32 2.07
C ARG A 490 20.01 -3.77 2.35
N PRO A 491 20.77 -4.46 3.23
CA PRO A 491 20.33 -5.78 3.72
C PRO A 491 19.07 -5.62 4.59
N SER A 492 18.16 -6.59 4.53
CA SER A 492 17.10 -6.74 5.52
C SER A 492 17.48 -7.83 6.50
N VAL A 493 17.54 -7.49 7.79
CA VAL A 493 18.02 -8.42 8.83
C VAL A 493 17.06 -8.43 10.01
N ARG A 494 16.41 -9.55 10.22
CA ARG A 494 15.62 -9.82 11.42
C ARG A 494 16.41 -10.75 12.35
N THR A 495 17.03 -10.16 13.37
CA THR A 495 17.85 -10.88 14.34
C THR A 495 16.96 -11.54 15.40
N ILE A 496 17.24 -12.80 15.71
CA ILE A 496 16.51 -13.52 16.75
C ILE A 496 16.82 -12.96 18.14
N ILE A 497 15.85 -13.08 19.03
CA ILE A 497 15.93 -12.58 20.41
C ILE A 497 17.11 -13.16 21.18
N SER A 498 17.37 -14.46 21.05
CA SER A 498 18.51 -15.10 21.72
C SER A 498 19.88 -14.58 21.28
N LYS A 499 19.93 -13.75 20.22
CA LYS A 499 21.12 -13.04 19.74
C LYS A 499 21.01 -11.52 19.95
N GLY A 500 20.10 -11.06 20.80
CA GLY A 500 19.92 -9.65 21.13
C GLY A 500 18.97 -8.87 20.19
N GLY A 501 18.35 -9.53 19.24
CA GLY A 501 17.34 -8.93 18.36
C GLY A 501 15.92 -8.97 18.92
N SER A 502 14.94 -8.85 18.06
CA SER A 502 13.51 -8.83 18.43
C SER A 502 12.64 -9.83 17.67
N ALA A 503 13.22 -10.59 16.73
CA ALA A 503 12.46 -11.52 15.91
C ALA A 503 12.35 -12.92 16.54
N HIS A 504 11.18 -13.55 16.36
CA HIS A 504 11.04 -14.98 16.62
C HIS A 504 11.85 -15.80 15.61
N SER A 505 12.35 -16.98 16.02
CA SER A 505 13.21 -17.83 15.16
C SER A 505 12.55 -18.23 13.84
N ALA A 506 11.23 -18.32 13.78
CA ALA A 506 10.51 -18.72 12.57
C ALA A 506 10.40 -17.60 11.52
N ILE A 507 10.62 -16.34 11.91
CA ILE A 507 10.61 -15.18 11.00
C ILE A 507 11.99 -14.51 10.94
N ALA A 508 13.00 -15.10 11.57
CA ALA A 508 14.38 -14.61 11.47
C ALA A 508 14.89 -14.79 10.05
N LEU A 509 15.45 -13.74 9.49
CA LEU A 509 15.80 -13.67 8.08
C LEU A 509 17.01 -12.76 7.88
N THR A 510 17.83 -13.09 6.92
CA THR A 510 18.84 -12.18 6.36
C THR A 510 18.72 -12.22 4.86
N ILE A 511 18.35 -11.09 4.26
CA ILE A 511 18.34 -10.88 2.81
C ILE A 511 19.50 -9.99 2.46
N ASN A 512 20.37 -10.48 1.58
CA ASN A 512 21.51 -9.70 1.12
C ASN A 512 21.08 -8.71 0.03
N PRO A 513 21.68 -7.52 -0.02
CA PRO A 513 21.33 -6.51 -1.00
C PRO A 513 21.65 -6.91 -2.46
N GLU A 514 22.52 -7.90 -2.66
CA GLU A 514 22.90 -8.41 -3.98
C GLU A 514 21.95 -9.51 -4.51
N ASP A 515 21.02 -9.96 -3.70
CA ASP A 515 20.10 -11.03 -4.10
C ASP A 515 18.89 -10.43 -4.83
N ALA A 516 19.00 -10.33 -6.16
CA ALA A 516 17.96 -9.72 -6.99
C ALA A 516 16.62 -10.44 -6.91
N LEU A 517 16.61 -11.76 -6.69
CA LEU A 517 15.36 -12.54 -6.57
C LEU A 517 14.60 -12.18 -5.31
N GLU A 518 15.32 -11.93 -4.22
CA GLU A 518 14.69 -11.56 -2.94
C GLU A 518 14.13 -10.12 -2.92
N TRP A 519 14.58 -9.27 -3.85
CA TRP A 519 14.17 -7.87 -3.96
C TRP A 519 13.26 -7.58 -5.16
N THR A 520 12.80 -8.62 -5.86
CA THR A 520 11.98 -8.46 -7.06
C THR A 520 10.95 -9.57 -7.13
N TRP A 521 9.67 -9.22 -7.08
CA TRP A 521 8.60 -10.18 -7.29
C TRP A 521 8.62 -10.66 -8.73
N GLN A 522 8.48 -11.98 -8.92
CA GLN A 522 8.48 -12.56 -10.26
C GLN A 522 7.15 -12.29 -10.98
N ILE A 523 7.25 -12.07 -12.28
CA ILE A 523 6.08 -11.89 -13.14
C ILE A 523 5.24 -13.17 -13.11
N PRO A 524 3.90 -13.08 -13.02
CA PRO A 524 3.03 -14.25 -13.02
C PRO A 524 3.25 -15.14 -14.24
N LEU A 525 3.20 -16.47 -14.05
CA LEU A 525 3.47 -17.46 -15.11
C LEU A 525 2.64 -17.24 -16.38
N ASN A 526 1.38 -16.84 -16.24
CA ASN A 526 0.49 -16.60 -17.38
C ASN A 526 0.79 -15.31 -18.16
N GLU A 527 1.71 -14.51 -17.67
CA GLU A 527 2.10 -13.20 -18.25
C GLU A 527 3.56 -13.22 -18.74
N SER A 528 4.26 -14.33 -18.57
CA SER A 528 5.70 -14.47 -18.87
C SER A 528 6.00 -15.22 -20.18
N ASP A 529 4.97 -15.66 -20.93
CA ASP A 529 5.12 -16.46 -22.16
C ASP A 529 5.27 -15.59 -23.42
#